data_bff2428f613ec314b2cc3e386f0552c3
#
_entry.id   bff2428f613ec314b2cc3e386f0552c3
#
_cell.length_a   1.000
_cell.length_b   1.000
_cell.length_c   1.000
_cell.angle_alpha   90.00
_cell.angle_beta   90.00
_cell.angle_gamma   90.00
#
_symmetry.space_group_name_H-M   'P 1'
#
loop_
_entity.id
_entity.type
_entity.pdbx_description
1 polymer ?
#
loop_
_entity_poly.entity_id
_entity_poly.type
_entity_poly.pdbx_seq_one_letter_code
_entity_poly.pdbx_strand_id
1 'polypeptide(L)'
;ITPNEVELIIVDKYEIKRLNKEFLNKDYETDVLSFPLDFSGINMQNPPLGSIVISIDSALKITKELNHSLRDEIAILFTHGLLHLLGFDHEIDNGEHRIKEREILASFGIKNPLIDRTFKD
;
A
#
# COMPACT_ATOMS: atom_id res chain seq x y z
N ILE A 1 0.94 14.19 -20.57
CA ILE A 1 0.52 14.31 -19.17
C ILE A 1 1.62 13.79 -18.27
N THR A 2 2.01 14.61 -17.33
CA THR A 2 2.99 14.19 -16.33
C THR A 2 2.28 13.40 -15.24
N PRO A 3 2.74 12.19 -14.91
CA PRO A 3 2.10 11.43 -13.83
C PRO A 3 2.26 12.15 -12.50
N ASN A 4 1.30 11.98 -11.62
CA ASN A 4 1.39 12.49 -10.27
C ASN A 4 2.48 11.72 -9.52
N GLU A 5 3.15 12.39 -8.60
CA GLU A 5 4.21 11.77 -7.83
C GLU A 5 3.64 10.97 -6.66
N VAL A 6 4.33 9.90 -6.31
CA VAL A 6 4.03 9.10 -5.14
C VAL A 6 5.35 8.84 -4.43
N GLU A 7 5.36 9.07 -3.13
CA GLU A 7 6.53 8.83 -2.32
C GLU A 7 6.45 7.44 -1.70
N LEU A 8 7.52 6.66 -1.84
CA LEU A 8 7.61 5.35 -1.21
C LEU A 8 8.64 5.42 -0.09
N ILE A 9 8.23 5.09 1.12
CA ILE A 9 9.09 5.13 2.29
C ILE A 9 9.09 3.75 2.93
N ILE A 10 10.28 3.21 3.19
CA ILE A 10 10.42 1.91 3.84
C ILE A 10 10.97 2.15 5.23
N VAL A 11 10.27 1.63 6.23
CA VAL A 11 10.61 1.86 7.65
C VAL A 11 10.60 0.55 8.41
N ASP A 12 11.08 0.58 9.66
CA ASP A 12 11.02 -0.61 10.50
C ASP A 12 9.68 -0.69 11.24
N LYS A 13 9.47 -1.78 11.98
CA LYS A 13 8.20 -2.02 12.66
C LYS A 13 7.89 -0.98 13.73
N TYR A 14 8.91 -0.40 14.35
CA TYR A 14 8.69 0.60 15.40
C TYR A 14 8.20 1.90 14.79
N GLU A 15 8.79 2.30 13.68
CA GLU A 15 8.41 3.54 13.03
C GLU A 15 7.03 3.44 12.41
N ILE A 16 6.66 2.32 11.79
CA ILE A 16 5.34 2.21 11.19
C ILE A 16 4.26 2.19 12.27
N LYS A 17 4.55 1.59 13.43
CA LYS A 17 3.64 1.63 14.56
C LYS A 17 3.45 3.06 15.05
N ARG A 18 4.55 3.82 15.14
CA ARG A 18 4.50 5.21 15.56
C ARG A 18 3.65 6.04 14.61
N LEU A 19 3.84 5.87 13.30
CA LEU A 19 3.07 6.60 12.30
C LEU A 19 1.59 6.22 12.33
N ASN A 20 1.31 4.94 12.51
CA ASN A 20 -0.06 4.46 12.59
C ASN A 20 -0.78 5.06 13.80
N LYS A 21 -0.09 5.14 14.93
CA LYS A 21 -0.67 5.73 16.13
C LYS A 21 -0.85 7.25 15.97
N GLU A 22 0.17 7.93 15.48
CA GLU A 22 0.15 9.39 15.38
C GLU A 22 -0.90 9.89 14.39
N PHE A 23 -0.99 9.26 13.23
CA PHE A 23 -1.85 9.78 12.15
C PHE A 23 -3.18 9.07 12.01
N LEU A 24 -3.30 7.83 12.46
CA LEU A 24 -4.53 7.06 12.32
C LEU A 24 -5.11 6.62 13.65
N ASN A 25 -4.45 6.97 14.74
CA ASN A 25 -4.88 6.64 16.10
C ASN A 25 -5.01 5.13 16.32
N LYS A 26 -4.11 4.36 15.70
CA LYS A 26 -4.06 2.92 15.82
C LYS A 26 -2.71 2.52 16.38
N ASP A 27 -2.68 2.05 17.63
CA ASP A 27 -1.43 1.77 18.32
C ASP A 27 -0.98 0.33 18.09
N TYR A 28 -0.69 0.00 16.84
CA TYR A 28 -0.17 -1.33 16.48
C TYR A 28 0.60 -1.26 15.16
N GLU A 29 1.40 -2.29 14.92
CA GLU A 29 2.13 -2.44 13.67
C GLU A 29 1.19 -2.81 12.53
N THR A 30 1.55 -2.39 11.34
CA THR A 30 0.85 -2.80 10.13
C THR A 30 1.90 -3.02 9.05
N ASP A 31 1.49 -3.54 7.90
CA ASP A 31 2.41 -3.81 6.79
C ASP A 31 2.58 -2.59 5.88
N VAL A 32 1.52 -1.86 5.62
CA VAL A 32 1.55 -0.72 4.71
C VAL A 32 0.57 0.35 5.17
N LEU A 33 0.98 1.60 5.02
CA LEU A 33 0.13 2.76 5.28
C LEU A 33 0.12 3.64 4.04
N SER A 34 -1.04 4.21 3.73
CA SER A 34 -1.19 5.15 2.63
C SER A 34 -1.65 6.49 3.20
N PHE A 35 -0.90 7.54 2.88
CA PHE A 35 -1.20 8.89 3.35
C PHE A 35 -1.50 9.77 2.14
N PRO A 36 -2.77 9.93 1.78
CA PRO A 36 -3.11 10.80 0.65
C PRO A 36 -2.86 12.26 1.02
N LEU A 37 -2.49 13.04 0.02
CA LEU A 37 -2.34 14.47 0.17
C LEU A 37 -3.55 15.14 -0.46
N ASP A 38 -4.07 16.15 0.22
CA ASP A 38 -5.23 16.88 -0.27
C ASP A 38 -4.79 18.27 -0.71
N PHE A 39 -4.85 18.51 -2.01
CA PHE A 39 -4.52 19.80 -2.58
C PHE A 39 -5.76 20.52 -3.13
N SER A 40 -6.95 20.12 -2.65
CA SER A 40 -8.17 20.80 -3.08
C SER A 40 -8.09 22.28 -2.69
N GLY A 41 -8.50 23.14 -3.59
CA GLY A 41 -8.38 24.57 -3.38
C GLY A 41 -7.04 25.16 -3.76
N ILE A 42 -6.05 24.34 -4.11
CA ILE A 42 -4.76 24.79 -4.58
C ILE A 42 -4.70 24.56 -6.08
N ASN A 43 -4.42 25.62 -6.82
CA ASN A 43 -4.33 25.52 -8.28
C ASN A 43 -2.98 24.91 -8.64
N MET A 44 -2.92 23.61 -8.66
CA MET A 44 -1.70 22.87 -8.89
C MET A 44 -1.91 21.85 -9.99
N GLN A 45 -1.03 21.86 -10.98
CA GLN A 45 -1.10 20.90 -12.07
C GLN A 45 -0.36 19.64 -11.64
N ASN A 46 -1.00 18.49 -11.72
CA ASN A 46 -0.42 17.20 -11.34
C ASN A 46 0.10 17.20 -9.89
N PRO A 47 -0.78 17.42 -8.91
CA PRO A 47 -0.35 17.39 -7.51
C PRO A 47 0.12 15.99 -7.11
N PRO A 48 1.04 15.88 -6.14
CA PRO A 48 1.44 14.56 -5.63
C PRO A 48 0.25 13.80 -5.07
N LEU A 49 0.22 12.49 -5.26
CA LEU A 49 -0.86 11.66 -4.74
C LEU A 49 -0.73 11.44 -3.24
N GLY A 50 0.48 11.29 -2.76
CA GLY A 50 0.71 11.06 -1.35
C GLY A 50 1.91 10.17 -1.10
N SER A 51 1.92 9.53 0.07
CA SER A 51 3.02 8.68 0.49
C SER A 51 2.53 7.28 0.82
N ILE A 52 3.33 6.29 0.48
CA ILE A 52 3.08 4.90 0.84
C ILE A 52 4.24 4.47 1.72
N VAL A 53 3.93 4.03 2.94
CA VAL A 53 4.93 3.62 3.92
C VAL A 53 4.83 2.12 4.12
N ILE A 54 5.93 1.41 3.97
CA ILE A 54 5.97 -0.05 4.05
C ILE A 54 6.89 -0.48 5.18
N SER A 55 6.43 -1.44 5.99
CA SER A 55 7.25 -2.03 7.04
C SER A 55 8.16 -3.10 6.46
N ILE A 56 9.48 -2.91 6.57
CA ILE A 56 10.44 -3.90 6.08
C ILE A 56 10.34 -5.18 6.92
N ASP A 57 10.06 -5.08 8.21
CA ASP A 57 9.94 -6.26 9.07
C ASP A 57 8.77 -7.14 8.64
N SER A 58 7.62 -6.53 8.37
CA SER A 58 6.46 -7.26 7.91
C SER A 58 6.70 -7.88 6.53
N ALA A 59 7.32 -7.13 5.63
CA ALA A 59 7.62 -7.62 4.28
C ALA A 59 8.54 -8.84 4.33
N LEU A 60 9.60 -8.79 5.16
CA LEU A 60 10.52 -9.91 5.28
C LEU A 60 9.85 -11.15 5.86
N LYS A 61 8.96 -10.96 6.83
CA LYS A 61 8.24 -12.08 7.41
C LYS A 61 7.37 -12.78 6.37
N ILE A 62 6.66 -12.01 5.56
CA ILE A 62 5.76 -12.55 4.56
C ILE A 62 6.53 -13.25 3.43
N THR A 63 7.72 -12.76 3.06
CA THR A 63 8.51 -13.43 2.04
C THR A 63 8.83 -14.87 2.45
N LYS A 64 9.05 -15.09 3.74
CA LYS A 64 9.32 -16.44 4.23
C LYS A 64 8.06 -17.29 4.23
N GLU A 65 6.94 -16.71 4.65
CA GLU A 65 5.69 -17.45 4.75
C GLU A 65 5.11 -17.83 3.40
N LEU A 66 5.19 -16.93 2.43
CA LEU A 66 4.61 -17.15 1.11
C LEU A 66 5.62 -17.64 0.08
N ASN A 67 6.88 -17.75 0.48
CA ASN A 67 7.95 -18.25 -0.39
C ASN A 67 8.04 -17.46 -1.70
N HIS A 68 8.06 -16.14 -1.60
CA HIS A 68 8.30 -15.29 -2.74
C HIS A 68 9.33 -14.20 -2.36
N SER A 69 9.80 -13.46 -3.35
CA SER A 69 10.89 -12.52 -3.15
C SER A 69 10.43 -11.28 -2.39
N LEU A 70 11.39 -10.61 -1.73
CA LEU A 70 11.12 -9.33 -1.09
C LEU A 70 10.67 -8.30 -2.12
N ARG A 71 11.26 -8.34 -3.31
CA ARG A 71 10.87 -7.45 -4.41
C ARG A 71 9.38 -7.61 -4.72
N ASP A 72 8.91 -8.85 -4.83
CA ASP A 72 7.51 -9.10 -5.12
C ASP A 72 6.62 -8.63 -3.98
N GLU A 73 7.05 -8.84 -2.73
CA GLU A 73 6.25 -8.39 -1.59
C GLU A 73 6.13 -6.88 -1.56
N ILE A 74 7.22 -6.16 -1.80
CA ILE A 74 7.17 -4.70 -1.84
C ILE A 74 6.28 -4.23 -2.98
N ALA A 75 6.35 -4.88 -4.14
CA ALA A 75 5.47 -4.54 -5.26
C ALA A 75 4.01 -4.75 -4.91
N ILE A 76 3.68 -5.83 -4.20
CA ILE A 76 2.33 -6.12 -3.77
C ILE A 76 1.82 -5.04 -2.80
N LEU A 77 2.61 -4.72 -1.78
CA LEU A 77 2.22 -3.73 -0.79
C LEU A 77 2.11 -2.33 -1.41
N PHE A 78 3.05 -1.99 -2.30
CA PHE A 78 3.02 -0.71 -2.98
C PHE A 78 1.77 -0.57 -3.86
N THR A 79 1.46 -1.61 -4.65
CA THR A 79 0.30 -1.61 -5.53
C THR A 79 -0.99 -1.42 -4.72
N HIS A 80 -1.12 -2.14 -3.62
CA HIS A 80 -2.28 -2.03 -2.75
C HIS A 80 -2.43 -0.60 -2.22
N GLY A 81 -1.33 -0.03 -1.71
CA GLY A 81 -1.35 1.34 -1.18
C GLY A 81 -1.61 2.38 -2.25
N LEU A 82 -1.06 2.18 -3.44
CA LEU A 82 -1.26 3.11 -4.54
C LEU A 82 -2.74 3.15 -4.93
N LEU A 83 -3.41 2.01 -4.99
CA LEU A 83 -4.83 1.98 -5.33
C LEU A 83 -5.66 2.69 -4.27
N HIS A 84 -5.28 2.59 -2.99
CA HIS A 84 -5.93 3.39 -1.95
C HIS A 84 -5.77 4.89 -2.22
N LEU A 85 -4.57 5.32 -2.60
CA LEU A 85 -4.34 6.74 -2.92
C LEU A 85 -5.19 7.19 -4.11
N LEU A 86 -5.50 6.28 -5.02
CA LEU A 86 -6.32 6.59 -6.18
C LEU A 86 -7.82 6.48 -5.90
N GLY A 87 -8.19 6.18 -4.67
CA GLY A 87 -9.59 6.19 -4.27
C GLY A 87 -10.26 4.83 -4.17
N PHE A 88 -9.54 3.75 -4.46
CA PHE A 88 -10.11 2.42 -4.29
C PHE A 88 -10.16 2.07 -2.80
N ASP A 89 -11.27 1.49 -2.38
CA ASP A 89 -11.42 1.08 -0.99
C ASP A 89 -12.16 -0.25 -0.94
N HIS A 90 -11.40 -1.34 -0.75
CA HIS A 90 -11.95 -2.69 -0.79
C HIS A 90 -12.90 -2.99 0.37
N GLU A 91 -12.93 -2.14 1.39
CA GLU A 91 -13.81 -2.35 2.53
C GLU A 91 -15.25 -1.93 2.23
N ILE A 92 -15.44 -1.05 1.23
CA ILE A 92 -16.75 -0.52 0.91
C ILE A 92 -17.15 -0.70 -0.55
N ASP A 93 -16.25 -1.18 -1.42
CA ASP A 93 -16.56 -1.32 -2.84
C ASP A 93 -17.15 -2.71 -3.14
N ASN A 94 -17.46 -2.95 -4.40
CA ASN A 94 -18.04 -4.21 -4.85
C ASN A 94 -17.00 -5.12 -5.50
N GLY A 95 -15.73 -4.99 -5.10
CA GLY A 95 -14.64 -5.81 -5.61
C GLY A 95 -13.73 -5.10 -6.59
N GLU A 96 -13.96 -3.81 -6.83
CA GLU A 96 -13.16 -3.06 -7.80
C GLU A 96 -11.68 -3.03 -7.42
N HIS A 97 -11.39 -2.78 -6.14
CA HIS A 97 -10.00 -2.73 -5.67
C HIS A 97 -9.31 -4.08 -5.87
N ARG A 98 -9.99 -5.16 -5.50
CA ARG A 98 -9.46 -6.52 -5.64
C ARG A 98 -9.15 -6.84 -7.10
N ILE A 99 -10.07 -6.55 -7.99
CA ILE A 99 -9.90 -6.84 -9.41
C ILE A 99 -8.73 -6.04 -9.97
N LYS A 100 -8.65 -4.76 -9.67
CA LYS A 100 -7.58 -3.92 -10.19
C LYS A 100 -6.22 -4.35 -9.65
N GLU A 101 -6.14 -4.69 -8.38
CA GLU A 101 -4.89 -5.15 -7.78
C GLU A 101 -4.41 -6.43 -8.46
N ARG A 102 -5.32 -7.39 -8.68
CA ARG A 102 -4.98 -8.63 -9.37
C ARG A 102 -4.50 -8.37 -10.79
N GLU A 103 -5.18 -7.48 -11.52
CA GLU A 103 -4.83 -7.17 -12.90
C GLU A 103 -3.42 -6.59 -12.99
N ILE A 104 -3.12 -5.63 -12.13
CA ILE A 104 -1.82 -4.97 -12.16
C ILE A 104 -0.70 -5.97 -11.82
N LEU A 105 -0.87 -6.72 -10.75
CA LEU A 105 0.15 -7.65 -10.32
C LEU A 105 0.33 -8.80 -11.31
N ALA A 106 -0.77 -9.28 -11.91
CA ALA A 106 -0.68 -10.34 -12.90
C ALA A 106 0.09 -9.88 -14.12
N SER A 107 -0.01 -8.62 -14.51
CA SER A 107 0.74 -8.10 -15.66
C SER A 107 2.24 -8.14 -15.42
N PHE A 108 2.68 -8.23 -14.16
CA PHE A 108 4.10 -8.37 -13.81
C PHE A 108 4.44 -9.79 -13.37
N GLY A 109 3.53 -10.74 -13.52
CA GLY A 109 3.76 -12.13 -13.13
C GLY A 109 3.75 -12.37 -11.64
N ILE A 110 3.14 -11.48 -10.87
CA ILE A 110 3.12 -11.57 -9.41
C ILE A 110 1.80 -12.15 -8.94
N LYS A 111 1.87 -13.13 -8.06
CA LYS A 111 0.70 -13.80 -7.48
C LYS A 111 0.51 -13.36 -6.03
N ASN A 112 -0.57 -13.80 -5.42
CA ASN A 112 -0.92 -13.55 -4.01
C ASN A 112 -1.07 -12.06 -3.69
N PRO A 113 -1.99 -11.35 -4.38
CA PRO A 113 -2.26 -9.95 -4.04
C PRO A 113 -2.65 -9.82 -2.58
N LEU A 114 -2.38 -8.67 -1.98
CA LEU A 114 -2.63 -8.46 -0.57
C LEU A 114 -4.10 -8.69 -0.19
N ILE A 115 -5.01 -8.20 -1.00
CA ILE A 115 -6.44 -8.35 -0.75
C ILE A 115 -6.89 -9.80 -0.75
N ASP A 116 -6.23 -10.64 -1.53
CA ASP A 116 -6.62 -12.05 -1.63
C ASP A 116 -6.06 -12.91 -0.52
N ARG A 117 -5.17 -12.38 0.31
CA ARG A 117 -4.60 -13.15 1.39
C ARG A 117 -5.64 -13.36 2.46
N THR A 118 -5.81 -14.62 2.81
CA THR A 118 -6.69 -14.92 3.91
C THR A 118 -5.91 -14.72 5.17
N PHE A 119 -6.36 -13.80 5.97
CA PHE A 119 -5.68 -13.59 7.11
C PHE A 119 -6.31 -14.26 8.17
N LYS A 120 -5.64 -15.02 8.60
CA LYS A 120 -5.80 -15.55 9.57
C LYS A 120 -5.70 -14.65 10.61
N ASP A 121 -5.78 -13.73 10.57
CA ASP A 121 -5.63 -12.95 11.50
C ASP A 121 -6.31 -12.78 12.18
#